data_312db295de1c391e804e815c86a83953
#
_entry.id   312db295de1c391e804e815c86a83953
#
_cell.length_a   1.000
_cell.length_b   1.000
_cell.length_c   1.000
_cell.angle_alpha   90.00
_cell.angle_beta   90.00
_cell.angle_gamma   90.00
#
_symmetry.space_group_name_H-M   'P 1'
#
loop_
_entity.id
_entity.type
_entity.pdbx_description
1 polymer ?
#
loop_
_entity_poly.entity_id
_entity_poly.type
_entity_poly.pdbx_seq_one_letter_code
_entity_poly.pdbx_strand_id
1 'polypeptide(L)'
;MQVEVNRGGLFDYWPERYDQWFETPIGELVREYEAALLHELLAPQAGDFILDVGCGTGIFTGPVLSAGAEVVGLDISLPMIARACSRFRQERFMPLAGNMLALPFASGSFDKVYSMTALEFVDDGQAAVAELERVTRSGGVIVLSTLNRLSPWAERRLQAGAEGHELFKSMIFRSPTEIRGLLPAGATLRTAIHFLKNEDPVQAREIESQYQAVHAETGAFLAAAWTKNH
;
A
#
# COMPACT_ATOMS: atom_id res chain seq x y z
N MET A 1 -19.91 0.38 23.74
CA MET A 1 -18.71 1.26 23.79
C MET A 1 -17.57 0.41 23.24
N GLN A 2 -17.38 0.43 21.92
CA GLN A 2 -16.27 -0.27 21.26
C GLN A 2 -15.00 0.52 21.61
N VAL A 3 -14.03 -0.17 22.18
CA VAL A 3 -12.69 0.37 22.38
C VAL A 3 -12.10 0.54 21.00
N GLU A 4 -12.02 1.77 20.48
CA GLU A 4 -11.15 2.08 19.34
C GLU A 4 -9.74 1.66 19.73
N VAL A 5 -9.28 0.54 19.17
CA VAL A 5 -7.89 0.16 19.28
C VAL A 5 -7.09 1.27 18.58
N ASN A 6 -6.39 2.08 19.36
CA ASN A 6 -5.49 3.11 18.83
C ASN A 6 -4.35 2.42 18.06
N ARG A 7 -4.60 2.14 16.78
CA ARG A 7 -3.66 1.43 15.91
C ARG A 7 -2.43 2.29 15.52
N GLY A 8 -2.46 3.60 15.82
CA GLY A 8 -1.29 4.46 15.66
C GLY A 8 -0.09 3.94 16.44
N GLY A 9 -0.28 3.52 17.70
CA GLY A 9 0.81 2.96 18.52
C GLY A 9 1.42 1.64 18.01
N LEU A 10 0.73 0.89 17.14
CA LEU A 10 1.24 -0.35 16.58
C LEU A 10 2.51 -0.14 15.74
N PHE A 11 2.61 0.99 15.05
CA PHE A 11 3.71 1.30 14.13
C PHE A 11 4.79 2.19 14.73
N ASP A 12 4.60 2.69 15.96
CA ASP A 12 5.49 3.71 16.54
C ASP A 12 6.93 3.21 16.79
N TYR A 13 7.11 1.89 16.90
CA TYR A 13 8.40 1.23 17.11
C TYR A 13 8.95 0.54 15.83
N TRP A 14 8.32 0.80 14.68
CA TRP A 14 8.63 0.07 13.45
C TRP A 14 9.40 0.82 12.37
N PRO A 15 9.56 2.17 12.35
CA PRO A 15 10.11 2.86 11.19
C PRO A 15 11.45 2.31 10.70
N GLU A 16 12.42 2.13 11.62
CA GLU A 16 13.75 1.62 11.26
C GLU A 16 13.72 0.16 10.81
N ARG A 17 12.94 -0.68 11.49
CA ARG A 17 12.80 -2.11 11.14
C ARG A 17 12.10 -2.30 9.80
N TYR A 18 11.15 -1.43 9.51
CA TYR A 18 10.44 -1.42 8.23
C TYR A 18 11.40 -1.06 7.10
N ASP A 19 12.18 0.00 7.23
CA ASP A 19 13.19 0.38 6.24
C ASP A 19 14.25 -0.71 6.06
N GLN A 20 14.82 -1.24 7.16
CA GLN A 20 15.83 -2.30 7.15
C GLN A 20 15.36 -3.57 6.46
N TRP A 21 14.06 -3.90 6.55
CA TRP A 21 13.54 -5.06 5.85
C TRP A 21 13.70 -4.91 4.33
N PHE A 22 13.44 -3.73 3.78
CA PHE A 22 13.61 -3.43 2.36
C PHE A 22 15.07 -3.25 1.91
N GLU A 23 16.03 -3.27 2.84
CA GLU A 23 17.47 -3.30 2.55
C GLU A 23 18.02 -4.72 2.43
N THR A 24 17.23 -5.76 2.76
CA THR A 24 17.61 -7.15 2.53
C THR A 24 17.48 -7.52 1.04
N PRO A 25 18.27 -8.47 0.49
CA PRO A 25 18.21 -8.81 -0.94
C PRO A 25 16.81 -9.16 -1.44
N ILE A 26 16.04 -9.92 -0.66
CA ILE A 26 14.66 -10.26 -1.02
C ILE A 26 13.70 -9.08 -0.77
N GLY A 27 13.96 -8.25 0.22
CA GLY A 27 13.18 -7.04 0.50
C GLY A 27 13.35 -5.98 -0.59
N GLU A 28 14.57 -5.80 -1.13
CA GLU A 28 14.83 -4.96 -2.28
C GLU A 28 14.04 -5.41 -3.50
N LEU A 29 14.02 -6.73 -3.76
CA LEU A 29 13.26 -7.30 -4.86
C LEU A 29 11.75 -7.11 -4.69
N VAL A 30 11.23 -7.30 -3.48
CA VAL A 30 9.83 -7.03 -3.15
C VAL A 30 9.50 -5.56 -3.42
N ARG A 31 10.32 -4.63 -2.92
CA ARG A 31 10.14 -3.20 -3.16
C ARG A 31 10.16 -2.85 -4.66
N GLU A 32 11.06 -3.48 -5.42
CA GLU A 32 11.16 -3.28 -6.87
C GLU A 32 9.84 -3.65 -7.57
N TYR A 33 9.28 -4.82 -7.28
CA TYR A 33 8.02 -5.28 -7.90
C TYR A 33 6.81 -4.47 -7.42
N GLU A 34 6.72 -4.15 -6.14
CA GLU A 34 5.64 -3.32 -5.60
C GLU A 34 5.66 -1.90 -6.20
N ALA A 35 6.85 -1.27 -6.26
CA ALA A 35 7.01 0.06 -6.83
C ALA A 35 6.76 0.06 -8.36
N ALA A 36 7.20 -0.96 -9.08
CA ALA A 36 6.95 -1.09 -10.51
C ALA A 36 5.46 -1.21 -10.82
N LEU A 37 4.74 -2.05 -10.07
CA LEU A 37 3.30 -2.22 -10.24
C LEU A 37 2.52 -0.96 -9.84
N LEU A 38 2.91 -0.29 -8.74
CA LEU A 38 2.34 1.01 -8.38
C LEU A 38 2.54 2.02 -9.52
N HIS A 39 3.76 2.13 -10.05
CA HIS A 39 4.06 3.08 -11.13
C HIS A 39 3.26 2.79 -12.40
N GLU A 40 3.12 1.51 -12.78
CA GLU A 40 2.30 1.08 -13.92
C GLU A 40 0.83 1.49 -13.73
N LEU A 41 0.25 1.19 -12.56
CA LEU A 41 -1.18 1.41 -12.30
C LEU A 41 -1.52 2.86 -12.05
N LEU A 42 -0.69 3.59 -11.31
CA LEU A 42 -0.91 5.01 -10.97
C LEU A 42 -0.53 5.94 -12.12
N ALA A 43 0.49 5.55 -12.92
CA ALA A 43 1.05 6.36 -14.00
C ALA A 43 1.28 7.82 -13.60
N PRO A 44 2.08 8.11 -12.55
CA PRO A 44 2.27 9.45 -12.04
C PRO A 44 2.96 10.35 -13.08
N GLN A 45 2.54 11.60 -13.18
CA GLN A 45 3.08 12.57 -14.13
C GLN A 45 3.53 13.86 -13.42
N ALA A 46 4.40 14.59 -14.08
CA ALA A 46 4.84 15.91 -13.59
C ALA A 46 3.64 16.85 -13.46
N GLY A 47 3.49 17.43 -12.27
CA GLY A 47 2.39 18.34 -11.96
C GLY A 47 1.13 17.67 -11.41
N ASP A 48 1.06 16.33 -11.35
CA ASP A 48 -0.02 15.65 -10.63
C ASP A 48 0.02 16.01 -9.14
N PHE A 49 -1.14 16.29 -8.55
CA PHE A 49 -1.32 16.42 -7.10
C PHE A 49 -1.87 15.11 -6.55
N ILE A 50 -1.04 14.39 -5.80
CA ILE A 50 -1.28 12.98 -5.42
C ILE A 50 -1.36 12.83 -3.90
N LEU A 51 -2.30 11.99 -3.42
CA LEU A 51 -2.38 11.59 -2.03
C LEU A 51 -1.84 10.16 -1.86
N ASP A 52 -0.88 10.00 -0.95
CA ASP A 52 -0.36 8.71 -0.44
C ASP A 52 -0.99 8.43 0.92
N VAL A 53 -1.92 7.49 0.98
CA VAL A 53 -2.68 7.16 2.19
C VAL A 53 -2.08 5.95 2.91
N GLY A 54 -1.58 6.17 4.11
CA GLY A 54 -0.76 5.20 4.83
C GLY A 54 0.68 5.21 4.28
N CYS A 55 1.26 6.41 4.10
CA CYS A 55 2.55 6.58 3.44
C CYS A 55 3.75 5.97 4.20
N GLY A 56 3.58 5.64 5.48
CA GLY A 56 4.61 5.06 6.33
C GLY A 56 5.88 5.92 6.33
N THR A 57 7.02 5.28 6.09
CA THR A 57 8.35 5.96 6.00
C THR A 57 8.61 6.62 4.64
N GLY A 58 7.65 6.57 3.71
CA GLY A 58 7.76 7.15 2.38
C GLY A 58 8.51 6.31 1.35
N ILE A 59 8.72 5.01 1.60
CA ILE A 59 9.47 4.14 0.67
C ILE A 59 8.86 4.16 -0.73
N PHE A 60 7.53 4.11 -0.84
CA PHE A 60 6.80 4.13 -2.11
C PHE A 60 6.48 5.54 -2.61
N THR A 61 6.58 6.54 -1.75
CA THR A 61 6.41 7.96 -2.11
C THR A 61 7.55 8.47 -3.00
N GLY A 62 8.80 8.02 -2.76
CA GLY A 62 9.98 8.47 -3.49
C GLY A 62 9.89 8.34 -5.01
N PRO A 63 9.55 7.16 -5.56
CA PRO A 63 9.34 6.98 -7.00
C PRO A 63 8.27 7.90 -7.60
N VAL A 64 7.18 8.20 -6.87
CA VAL A 64 6.11 9.10 -7.30
C VAL A 64 6.60 10.55 -7.36
N LEU A 65 7.33 11.00 -6.35
CA LEU A 65 8.00 12.33 -6.36
C LEU A 65 8.99 12.46 -7.51
N SER A 66 9.76 11.39 -7.80
CA SER A 66 10.73 11.37 -8.90
C SER A 66 10.09 11.51 -10.28
N ALA A 67 8.81 11.18 -10.42
CA ALA A 67 8.03 11.44 -11.64
C ALA A 67 7.62 12.92 -11.79
N GLY A 68 7.93 13.77 -10.80
CA GLY A 68 7.63 15.21 -10.82
C GLY A 68 6.27 15.58 -10.23
N ALA A 69 5.60 14.66 -9.55
CA ALA A 69 4.34 14.91 -8.84
C ALA A 69 4.58 15.70 -7.54
N GLU A 70 3.51 16.32 -7.04
CA GLU A 70 3.42 16.85 -5.68
C GLU A 70 2.63 15.85 -4.82
N VAL A 71 3.17 15.44 -3.67
CA VAL A 71 2.58 14.37 -2.87
C VAL A 71 2.24 14.84 -1.47
N VAL A 72 0.98 14.65 -1.08
CA VAL A 72 0.58 14.66 0.33
C VAL A 72 0.71 13.24 0.86
N GLY A 73 1.53 13.04 1.89
CA GLY A 73 1.68 11.75 2.57
C GLY A 73 0.92 11.76 3.88
N LEU A 74 -0.09 10.90 4.02
CA LEU A 74 -0.89 10.77 5.23
C LEU A 74 -0.62 9.44 5.91
N ASP A 75 -0.34 9.46 7.21
CA ASP A 75 -0.23 8.25 8.03
C ASP A 75 -0.79 8.50 9.44
N ILE A 76 -1.22 7.44 10.11
CA ILE A 76 -1.73 7.51 11.48
C ILE A 76 -0.59 7.56 12.52
N SER A 77 0.60 7.07 12.17
CA SER A 77 1.77 7.00 13.05
C SER A 77 2.66 8.23 12.88
N LEU A 78 2.79 9.03 13.93
CA LEU A 78 3.69 10.19 13.94
C LEU A 78 5.18 9.79 13.73
N PRO A 79 5.71 8.69 14.29
CA PRO A 79 7.07 8.24 14.00
C PRO A 79 7.29 7.87 12.53
N MET A 80 6.30 7.26 11.85
CA MET A 80 6.37 6.99 10.41
C MET A 80 6.45 8.30 9.63
N ILE A 81 5.56 9.25 9.90
CA ILE A 81 5.59 10.61 9.30
C ILE A 81 6.93 11.30 9.53
N ALA A 82 7.46 11.26 10.75
CA ALA A 82 8.76 11.88 11.06
C ALA A 82 9.89 11.27 10.21
N ARG A 83 9.84 9.96 9.97
CA ARG A 83 10.79 9.26 9.11
C ARG A 83 10.66 9.69 7.64
N ALA A 84 9.43 9.78 7.11
CA ALA A 84 9.17 10.29 5.77
C ALA A 84 9.65 11.74 5.61
N CYS A 85 9.38 12.63 6.58
CA CYS A 85 9.89 14.00 6.59
C CYS A 85 11.43 14.06 6.50
N SER A 86 12.11 13.17 7.20
CA SER A 86 13.58 13.14 7.17
C SER A 86 14.13 12.68 5.81
N ARG A 87 13.35 11.86 5.08
CA ARG A 87 13.70 11.36 3.74
C ARG A 87 13.52 12.43 2.67
N PHE A 88 12.46 13.25 2.75
CA PHE A 88 12.04 14.19 1.70
C PHE A 88 12.14 15.67 2.10
N ARG A 89 13.22 16.07 2.78
CA ARG A 89 13.39 17.43 3.34
C ARG A 89 13.31 18.59 2.34
N GLN A 90 13.58 18.36 1.08
CA GLN A 90 13.63 19.37 0.01
C GLN A 90 12.72 19.02 -1.17
N GLU A 91 11.85 18.04 -1.00
CA GLU A 91 10.99 17.52 -2.05
C GLU A 91 9.59 18.20 -2.00
N ARG A 92 8.80 17.98 -3.04
CA ARG A 92 7.39 18.38 -3.09
C ARG A 92 6.51 17.39 -2.29
N PHE A 93 6.88 17.19 -1.03
CA PHE A 93 6.23 16.28 -0.09
C PHE A 93 5.62 17.03 1.08
N MET A 94 4.32 16.82 1.31
CA MET A 94 3.55 17.45 2.38
C MET A 94 3.05 16.38 3.36
N PRO A 95 3.72 16.17 4.49
CA PRO A 95 3.33 15.15 5.47
C PRO A 95 2.15 15.60 6.32
N LEU A 96 1.23 14.67 6.62
CA LEU A 96 0.07 14.90 7.46
C LEU A 96 -0.25 13.67 8.31
N ALA A 97 -0.50 13.87 9.60
CA ALA A 97 -1.03 12.81 10.44
C ALA A 97 -2.55 12.71 10.26
N GLY A 98 -3.06 11.49 10.02
CA GLY A 98 -4.49 11.32 9.79
C GLY A 98 -4.93 9.86 9.70
N ASN A 99 -6.25 9.66 9.67
CA ASN A 99 -6.88 8.36 9.57
C ASN A 99 -7.48 8.16 8.17
N MET A 100 -7.17 7.03 7.54
CA MET A 100 -7.71 6.63 6.23
C MET A 100 -9.24 6.58 6.20
N LEU A 101 -9.89 6.31 7.32
CA LEU A 101 -11.36 6.24 7.44
C LEU A 101 -12.04 7.63 7.57
N ALA A 102 -11.25 8.71 7.68
CA ALA A 102 -11.75 10.08 7.81
C ALA A 102 -10.68 11.05 7.28
N LEU A 103 -10.52 11.08 5.96
CA LEU A 103 -9.50 11.90 5.31
C LEU A 103 -9.83 13.40 5.44
N PRO A 104 -8.92 14.24 5.96
CA PRO A 104 -9.19 15.65 6.26
C PRO A 104 -9.12 16.56 5.02
N PHE A 105 -9.64 16.09 3.89
CA PHE A 105 -9.62 16.80 2.62
C PHE A 105 -11.04 16.95 2.04
N ALA A 106 -11.26 17.98 1.24
CA ALA A 106 -12.51 18.15 0.50
C ALA A 106 -12.64 17.05 -0.57
N SER A 107 -13.88 16.81 -1.02
CA SER A 107 -14.14 15.90 -2.14
C SER A 107 -13.45 16.40 -3.41
N GLY A 108 -12.82 15.50 -4.18
CA GLY A 108 -12.20 15.82 -5.44
C GLY A 108 -10.92 16.66 -5.35
N SER A 109 -10.20 16.61 -4.24
CA SER A 109 -8.98 17.40 -3.99
C SER A 109 -7.76 16.92 -4.76
N PHE A 110 -7.69 15.64 -5.14
CA PHE A 110 -6.49 15.04 -5.71
C PHE A 110 -6.70 14.52 -7.13
N ASP A 111 -5.69 14.65 -7.98
CA ASP A 111 -5.66 14.06 -9.30
C ASP A 111 -5.61 12.54 -9.24
N LYS A 112 -4.81 12.01 -8.32
CA LYS A 112 -4.64 10.59 -8.09
C LYS A 112 -4.50 10.31 -6.60
N VAL A 113 -4.93 9.13 -6.18
CA VAL A 113 -4.81 8.66 -4.79
C VAL A 113 -4.28 7.24 -4.79
N TYR A 114 -3.36 6.94 -3.89
CA TYR A 114 -2.94 5.56 -3.71
C TYR A 114 -2.74 5.20 -2.24
N SER A 115 -2.80 3.91 -1.96
CA SER A 115 -2.50 3.34 -0.64
C SER A 115 -1.75 2.03 -0.81
N MET A 116 -0.55 1.95 -0.23
CA MET A 116 0.33 0.80 -0.32
C MET A 116 0.36 0.05 1.00
N THR A 117 -0.13 -1.21 0.99
CA THR A 117 -0.06 -2.14 2.14
C THR A 117 -0.47 -1.52 3.49
N ALA A 118 -1.54 -0.72 3.48
CA ALA A 118 -2.13 -0.12 4.69
C ALA A 118 -3.54 -0.67 4.97
N LEU A 119 -4.26 -1.17 3.94
CA LEU A 119 -5.63 -1.67 4.07
C LEU A 119 -5.72 -2.91 4.98
N GLU A 120 -4.67 -3.70 5.12
CA GLU A 120 -4.63 -4.85 6.02
C GLU A 120 -4.74 -4.48 7.51
N PHE A 121 -4.60 -3.20 7.85
CA PHE A 121 -4.77 -2.68 9.21
C PHE A 121 -6.10 -1.96 9.42
N VAL A 122 -7.00 -2.03 8.44
CA VAL A 122 -8.30 -1.33 8.44
C VAL A 122 -9.43 -2.33 8.44
N ASP A 123 -10.29 -2.27 9.47
CA ASP A 123 -11.43 -3.19 9.62
C ASP A 123 -12.49 -2.91 8.57
N ASP A 124 -12.87 -1.65 8.40
CA ASP A 124 -13.88 -1.21 7.44
C ASP A 124 -13.24 -0.83 6.10
N GLY A 125 -12.97 -1.85 5.27
CA GLY A 125 -12.40 -1.64 3.94
C GLY A 125 -13.35 -0.89 2.99
N GLN A 126 -14.68 -0.99 3.19
CA GLN A 126 -15.64 -0.27 2.37
C GLN A 126 -15.59 1.25 2.67
N ALA A 127 -15.53 1.62 3.94
CA ALA A 127 -15.37 3.03 4.33
C ALA A 127 -14.03 3.59 3.83
N ALA A 128 -12.95 2.80 3.89
CA ALA A 128 -11.66 3.22 3.34
C ALA A 128 -11.76 3.51 1.84
N VAL A 129 -12.32 2.60 1.04
CA VAL A 129 -12.51 2.79 -0.41
C VAL A 129 -13.38 4.02 -0.67
N ALA A 130 -14.46 4.22 0.08
CA ALA A 130 -15.33 5.39 -0.07
C ALA A 130 -14.59 6.72 0.18
N GLU A 131 -13.70 6.78 1.16
CA GLU A 131 -12.88 7.97 1.43
C GLU A 131 -11.84 8.22 0.32
N LEU A 132 -11.16 7.16 -0.20
CA LEU A 132 -10.26 7.30 -1.35
C LEU A 132 -11.01 7.85 -2.57
N GLU A 133 -12.19 7.31 -2.87
CA GLU A 133 -13.04 7.82 -3.94
C GLU A 133 -13.49 9.25 -3.69
N ARG A 134 -13.93 9.58 -2.47
CA ARG A 134 -14.43 10.92 -2.14
C ARG A 134 -13.37 11.99 -2.43
N VAL A 135 -12.14 11.79 -2.00
CA VAL A 135 -11.06 12.80 -2.13
C VAL A 135 -10.44 12.84 -3.53
N THR A 136 -10.61 11.81 -4.34
CA THR A 136 -10.16 11.79 -5.73
C THR A 136 -11.13 12.59 -6.61
N ARG A 137 -10.63 13.38 -7.56
CA ARG A 137 -11.45 14.10 -8.54
C ARG A 137 -12.11 13.15 -9.54
N SER A 138 -13.18 13.56 -10.19
CA SER A 138 -13.75 12.85 -11.35
C SER A 138 -12.69 12.65 -12.43
N GLY A 139 -12.61 11.44 -12.98
CA GLY A 139 -11.58 11.02 -13.93
C GLY A 139 -10.20 10.79 -13.32
N GLY A 140 -10.05 10.96 -12.00
CA GLY A 140 -8.81 10.65 -11.28
C GLY A 140 -8.59 9.16 -11.09
N VAL A 141 -7.35 8.75 -10.91
CA VAL A 141 -6.93 7.35 -10.73
C VAL A 141 -6.75 7.02 -9.26
N ILE A 142 -7.25 5.86 -8.85
CA ILE A 142 -7.06 5.34 -7.51
C ILE A 142 -6.34 3.99 -7.60
N VAL A 143 -5.29 3.82 -6.79
CA VAL A 143 -4.58 2.54 -6.62
C VAL A 143 -4.65 2.13 -5.15
N LEU A 144 -5.13 0.93 -4.90
CA LEU A 144 -5.23 0.36 -3.56
C LEU A 144 -4.51 -0.98 -3.52
N SER A 145 -3.58 -1.15 -2.60
CA SER A 145 -2.93 -2.44 -2.41
C SER A 145 -3.08 -2.99 -0.99
N THR A 146 -2.93 -4.29 -0.88
CA THR A 146 -2.97 -5.04 0.37
C THR A 146 -2.24 -6.36 0.24
N LEU A 147 -2.07 -7.06 1.35
CA LEU A 147 -1.49 -8.40 1.38
C LEU A 147 -2.53 -9.46 1.07
N ASN A 148 -2.19 -10.33 0.11
CA ASN A 148 -3.09 -11.35 -0.41
C ASN A 148 -3.16 -12.58 0.51
N ARG A 149 -4.38 -12.93 0.94
CA ARG A 149 -4.64 -14.12 1.77
C ARG A 149 -4.28 -15.44 1.09
N LEU A 150 -4.32 -15.50 -0.24
CA LEU A 150 -4.04 -16.72 -1.00
C LEU A 150 -2.54 -16.98 -1.21
N SER A 151 -1.68 -16.12 -0.71
CA SER A 151 -0.24 -16.25 -0.89
C SER A 151 0.40 -17.13 0.20
N PRO A 152 1.49 -17.84 -0.12
CA PRO A 152 2.28 -18.55 0.89
C PRO A 152 2.85 -17.64 1.99
N TRP A 153 3.03 -16.35 1.71
CA TRP A 153 3.46 -15.35 2.70
C TRP A 153 2.38 -15.08 3.74
N ALA A 154 1.09 -15.07 3.33
CA ALA A 154 -0.02 -14.87 4.25
C ALA A 154 -0.15 -16.03 5.22
N GLU A 155 -0.04 -17.27 4.75
CA GLU A 155 -0.08 -18.48 5.60
C GLU A 155 0.95 -18.39 6.73
N ARG A 156 2.21 -18.09 6.39
CA ARG A 156 3.28 -17.91 7.36
C ARG A 156 3.02 -16.78 8.36
N ARG A 157 2.49 -15.63 7.89
CA ARG A 157 2.19 -14.48 8.74
C ARG A 157 1.01 -14.77 9.67
N LEU A 158 -0.01 -15.46 9.19
CA LEU A 158 -1.16 -15.90 10.00
C LEU A 158 -0.70 -16.85 11.11
N GLN A 159 0.18 -17.82 10.80
CA GLN A 159 0.77 -18.71 11.79
C GLN A 159 1.55 -17.92 12.85
N ALA A 160 2.45 -17.03 12.44
CA ALA A 160 3.23 -16.20 13.36
C ALA A 160 2.33 -15.29 14.22
N GLY A 161 1.23 -14.78 13.67
CA GLY A 161 0.22 -14.01 14.41
C GLY A 161 -0.48 -14.86 15.49
N ALA A 162 -0.81 -16.10 15.18
CA ALA A 162 -1.38 -17.05 16.13
C ALA A 162 -0.39 -17.42 17.25
N GLU A 163 0.91 -17.41 16.96
CA GLU A 163 2.01 -17.62 17.90
C GLU A 163 2.38 -16.36 18.71
N GLY A 164 1.66 -15.24 18.50
CA GLY A 164 1.79 -14.04 19.32
C GLY A 164 2.57 -12.87 18.68
N HIS A 165 2.87 -12.92 17.38
CA HIS A 165 3.50 -11.78 16.70
C HIS A 165 2.51 -10.62 16.56
N GLU A 166 2.70 -9.56 17.34
CA GLU A 166 1.76 -8.43 17.51
C GLU A 166 1.30 -7.81 16.17
N LEU A 167 2.23 -7.52 15.26
CA LEU A 167 1.90 -6.91 13.97
C LEU A 167 1.02 -7.85 13.12
N PHE A 168 1.41 -9.11 12.98
CA PHE A 168 0.69 -10.08 12.14
C PHE A 168 -0.66 -10.47 12.71
N LYS A 169 -0.80 -10.47 14.03
CA LYS A 169 -2.07 -10.68 14.73
C LYS A 169 -3.10 -9.59 14.38
N SER A 170 -2.63 -8.38 14.09
CA SER A 170 -3.48 -7.22 13.78
C SER A 170 -3.80 -7.09 12.29
N MET A 171 -3.24 -7.93 11.42
CA MET A 171 -3.44 -7.88 9.97
C MET A 171 -4.72 -8.60 9.54
N ILE A 172 -5.42 -8.00 8.60
CA ILE A 172 -6.57 -8.56 7.92
C ILE A 172 -6.15 -8.89 6.48
N PHE A 173 -5.88 -10.17 6.24
CA PHE A 173 -5.57 -10.64 4.89
C PHE A 173 -6.85 -10.82 4.08
N ARG A 174 -6.90 -10.23 2.89
CA ARG A 174 -8.05 -10.33 1.97
C ARG A 174 -7.67 -11.08 0.71
N SER A 175 -8.56 -11.92 0.21
CA SER A 175 -8.40 -12.57 -1.08
C SER A 175 -8.75 -11.62 -2.24
N PRO A 176 -8.34 -11.95 -3.48
CA PRO A 176 -8.76 -11.21 -4.67
C PRO A 176 -10.28 -11.05 -4.77
N THR A 177 -11.05 -12.07 -4.42
CA THR A 177 -12.52 -12.02 -4.44
C THR A 177 -13.08 -11.04 -3.41
N GLU A 178 -12.54 -11.01 -2.20
CA GLU A 178 -12.95 -10.05 -1.17
C GLU A 178 -12.59 -8.63 -1.54
N ILE A 179 -11.40 -8.40 -2.13
CA ILE A 179 -11.03 -7.08 -2.63
C ILE A 179 -11.97 -6.64 -3.76
N ARG A 180 -12.27 -7.50 -4.75
CA ARG A 180 -13.25 -7.17 -5.80
C ARG A 180 -14.61 -6.76 -5.23
N GLY A 181 -15.01 -7.35 -4.11
CA GLY A 181 -16.26 -6.99 -3.43
C GLY A 181 -16.28 -5.60 -2.80
N LEU A 182 -15.12 -4.98 -2.58
CA LEU A 182 -14.99 -3.62 -2.06
C LEU A 182 -14.92 -2.56 -3.17
N LEU A 183 -14.59 -2.96 -4.40
CA LEU A 183 -14.23 -2.05 -5.49
C LEU A 183 -15.40 -1.79 -6.44
N PRO A 184 -15.42 -0.66 -7.14
CA PRO A 184 -16.40 -0.42 -8.20
C PRO A 184 -16.19 -1.39 -9.37
N ALA A 185 -17.25 -1.58 -10.16
CA ALA A 185 -17.21 -2.42 -11.35
C ALA A 185 -16.17 -1.86 -12.35
N GLY A 186 -15.39 -2.76 -12.95
CA GLY A 186 -14.35 -2.39 -13.93
C GLY A 186 -12.99 -2.10 -13.33
N ALA A 187 -12.82 -2.20 -12.00
CA ALA A 187 -11.50 -2.10 -11.38
C ALA A 187 -10.58 -3.24 -11.88
N THR A 188 -9.37 -2.87 -12.26
CA THR A 188 -8.31 -3.83 -12.60
C THR A 188 -7.66 -4.37 -11.34
N LEU A 189 -7.37 -5.67 -11.30
CA LEU A 189 -6.70 -6.32 -10.17
C LEU A 189 -5.50 -7.11 -10.66
N ARG A 190 -4.37 -6.91 -10.00
CA ARG A 190 -3.09 -7.54 -10.31
C ARG A 190 -2.43 -8.05 -9.03
N THR A 191 -1.63 -9.09 -9.16
CA THR A 191 -0.79 -9.58 -8.06
C THR A 191 0.67 -9.61 -8.48
N ALA A 192 1.56 -9.51 -7.49
CA ALA A 192 3.00 -9.65 -7.62
C ALA A 192 3.56 -10.37 -6.39
N ILE A 193 4.84 -10.74 -6.45
CA ILE A 193 5.56 -11.44 -5.40
C ILE A 193 5.03 -12.86 -5.23
N HIS A 194 5.26 -13.67 -6.25
CA HIS A 194 4.88 -15.09 -6.30
C HIS A 194 5.96 -16.02 -5.74
N PHE A 195 7.14 -15.48 -5.44
CA PHE A 195 8.26 -16.19 -4.85
C PHE A 195 8.19 -16.22 -3.32
N LEU A 196 8.97 -17.11 -2.68
CA LEU A 196 9.01 -17.24 -1.23
C LEU A 196 10.00 -16.25 -0.60
N LYS A 197 9.81 -15.97 0.70
CA LYS A 197 10.68 -15.04 1.45
C LYS A 197 12.17 -15.48 1.52
N ASN A 198 12.44 -16.77 1.44
CA ASN A 198 13.81 -17.30 1.52
C ASN A 198 14.34 -17.72 0.14
N GLU A 199 13.68 -17.31 -0.93
CA GLU A 199 14.10 -17.65 -2.29
C GLU A 199 15.41 -16.95 -2.64
N ASP A 200 16.21 -17.57 -3.48
CA ASP A 200 17.34 -16.91 -4.12
C ASP A 200 16.82 -15.79 -5.04
N PRO A 201 17.40 -14.58 -5.03
CA PRO A 201 16.89 -13.46 -5.83
C PRO A 201 16.83 -13.74 -7.34
N VAL A 202 17.72 -14.55 -7.90
CA VAL A 202 17.69 -14.93 -9.33
C VAL A 202 16.51 -15.85 -9.62
N GLN A 203 16.34 -16.88 -8.79
CA GLN A 203 15.19 -17.79 -8.89
C GLN A 203 13.87 -17.07 -8.65
N ALA A 204 13.83 -16.14 -7.70
CA ALA A 204 12.66 -15.31 -7.41
C ALA A 204 12.19 -14.53 -8.65
N ARG A 205 13.12 -13.96 -9.44
CA ARG A 205 12.79 -13.28 -10.70
C ARG A 205 12.20 -14.21 -11.77
N GLU A 206 12.75 -15.43 -11.88
CA GLU A 206 12.24 -16.43 -12.81
C GLU A 206 10.83 -16.89 -12.44
N ILE A 207 10.60 -17.18 -11.15
CA ILE A 207 9.29 -17.53 -10.60
C ILE A 207 8.30 -16.41 -10.89
N GLU A 208 8.63 -15.16 -10.53
CA GLU A 208 7.76 -14.01 -10.76
C GLU A 208 7.36 -13.87 -12.22
N SER A 209 8.33 -13.96 -13.13
CA SER A 209 8.08 -13.88 -14.59
C SER A 209 7.11 -14.95 -15.07
N GLN A 210 7.25 -16.19 -14.59
CA GLN A 210 6.35 -17.31 -14.97
C GLN A 210 4.92 -17.08 -14.49
N TYR A 211 4.74 -16.63 -13.24
CA TYR A 211 3.41 -16.40 -12.67
C TYR A 211 2.72 -15.16 -13.26
N GLN A 212 3.48 -14.11 -13.56
CA GLN A 212 2.96 -12.94 -14.27
C GLN A 212 2.47 -13.28 -15.68
N ALA A 213 3.18 -14.14 -16.41
CA ALA A 213 2.81 -14.58 -17.76
C ALA A 213 1.43 -15.28 -17.82
N VAL A 214 1.01 -15.92 -16.72
CA VAL A 214 -0.30 -16.60 -16.62
C VAL A 214 -1.32 -15.81 -15.81
N HIS A 215 -1.01 -14.57 -15.45
CA HIS A 215 -1.88 -13.70 -14.63
C HIS A 215 -2.35 -14.36 -13.33
N ALA A 216 -1.46 -15.06 -12.63
CA ALA A 216 -1.78 -15.75 -11.41
C ALA A 216 -2.27 -14.76 -10.32
N GLU A 217 -3.26 -15.18 -9.52
CA GLU A 217 -3.83 -14.36 -8.44
C GLU A 217 -3.31 -14.77 -7.04
N THR A 218 -2.16 -15.42 -6.97
CA THR A 218 -1.57 -15.97 -5.73
C THR A 218 -0.36 -15.20 -5.19
N GLY A 219 0.06 -14.14 -5.88
CA GLY A 219 1.14 -13.28 -5.41
C GLY A 219 0.85 -12.65 -4.04
N ALA A 220 1.89 -12.42 -3.24
CA ALA A 220 1.75 -11.89 -1.88
C ALA A 220 1.25 -10.44 -1.84
N PHE A 221 1.55 -9.67 -2.86
CA PHE A 221 1.09 -8.32 -3.06
C PHE A 221 -0.10 -8.32 -4.01
N LEU A 222 -1.19 -7.69 -3.60
CA LEU A 222 -2.43 -7.57 -4.36
C LEU A 222 -2.74 -6.09 -4.55
N ALA A 223 -2.75 -5.61 -5.78
CA ALA A 223 -3.03 -4.23 -6.15
C ALA A 223 -4.25 -4.15 -7.06
N ALA A 224 -5.07 -3.15 -6.81
CA ALA A 224 -6.23 -2.80 -7.64
C ALA A 224 -6.12 -1.35 -8.10
N ALA A 225 -6.59 -1.08 -9.32
CA ALA A 225 -6.65 0.27 -9.86
C ALA A 225 -7.97 0.51 -10.56
N TRP A 226 -8.49 1.72 -10.41
CA TRP A 226 -9.70 2.17 -11.11
C TRP A 226 -9.68 3.68 -11.32
N THR A 227 -10.49 4.13 -12.26
CA THR A 227 -10.74 5.55 -12.47
C THR A 227 -12.06 5.93 -11.82
N LYS A 228 -12.07 7.01 -11.03
CA LYS A 228 -13.31 7.51 -10.45
C LYS A 228 -14.25 8.00 -11.55
N ASN A 229 -15.44 7.41 -11.61
CA ASN A 229 -16.51 7.87 -12.48
C ASN A 229 -17.06 9.23 -12.01
N HIS A 230 -17.83 9.89 -12.87
CA HIS A 230 -18.49 11.18 -12.59
C HIS A 230 -19.57 11.07 -11.53
#